data_795addb3bb6ecafbb20c134dd17740f9
#
_entry.id   795addb3bb6ecafbb20c134dd17740f9
#
_cell.length_a   1.000
_cell.length_b   1.000
_cell.length_c   1.000
_cell.angle_alpha   90.00
_cell.angle_beta   90.00
_cell.angle_gamma   90.00
#
_symmetry.space_group_name_H-M   'P 1'
#
loop_
_entity.id
_entity.type
_entity.pdbx_description
1 polymer ?
#
loop_
_entity_poly.entity_id
_entity_poly.type
_entity_poly.pdbx_seq_one_letter_code
_entity_poly.pdbx_strand_id
1 'polypeptide(L)'
;MPKIIKNVKEDLLTEGKKQLLSNGYLNLNIRNITKECNIGTGTFYNYFKNKEQLVIDILSNDWTSILKISNEIIEEDISFKEKLIFISNNINYFLKNYRLIFSEMAKHTSKNHYVIEPMYETLEKLIEIHIEKGEINPPISSDKFAYFLLNNLILTSRSELTIDDLLLLLNI
;
A
#
# COMPACT_ATOMS: atom_id res chain seq x y z
N MET A 1 -15.51 -29.37 23.55
CA MET A 1 -16.25 -28.31 22.84
C MET A 1 -15.28 -27.62 21.91
N PRO A 2 -15.56 -27.45 20.61
CA PRO A 2 -14.70 -26.68 19.74
C PRO A 2 -14.71 -25.22 20.21
N LYS A 3 -13.52 -24.66 20.43
CA LYS A 3 -13.32 -23.27 20.78
C LYS A 3 -13.79 -22.44 19.57
N ILE A 4 -14.85 -21.65 19.70
CA ILE A 4 -15.24 -20.69 18.67
C ILE A 4 -14.15 -19.63 18.64
N ILE A 5 -13.22 -19.76 17.70
CA ILE A 5 -12.16 -18.76 17.45
C ILE A 5 -12.87 -17.65 16.67
N LYS A 6 -13.21 -16.56 17.38
CA LYS A 6 -13.68 -15.33 16.72
C LYS A 6 -12.48 -14.73 15.96
N ASN A 7 -12.69 -14.34 14.70
CA ASN A 7 -11.74 -13.64 13.81
C ASN A 7 -10.61 -14.49 13.19
N VAL A 8 -10.84 -15.76 12.90
CA VAL A 8 -9.85 -16.64 12.25
C VAL A 8 -9.23 -16.01 10.99
N LYS A 9 -10.00 -15.29 10.17
CA LYS A 9 -9.47 -14.62 8.97
C LYS A 9 -8.45 -13.56 9.33
N GLU A 10 -8.72 -12.75 10.34
CA GLU A 10 -7.81 -11.69 10.80
C GLU A 10 -6.54 -12.26 11.45
N ASP A 11 -6.68 -13.34 12.23
CA ASP A 11 -5.53 -14.04 12.81
C ASP A 11 -4.61 -14.59 11.71
N LEU A 12 -5.18 -15.19 10.66
CA LEU A 12 -4.46 -15.69 9.49
C LEU A 12 -3.77 -14.57 8.71
N LEU A 13 -4.42 -13.43 8.52
CA LEU A 13 -3.84 -12.25 7.86
C LEU A 13 -2.69 -11.68 8.69
N THR A 14 -2.86 -11.55 9.99
CA THR A 14 -1.86 -10.98 10.92
C THR A 14 -0.62 -11.86 10.98
N GLU A 15 -0.78 -13.16 11.24
CA GLU A 15 0.34 -14.08 11.30
C GLU A 15 0.97 -14.29 9.92
N GLY A 16 0.14 -14.34 8.86
CA GLY A 16 0.59 -14.39 7.48
C GLY A 16 1.47 -13.20 7.12
N LYS A 17 1.06 -11.98 7.47
CA LYS A 17 1.84 -10.75 7.28
C LYS A 17 3.17 -10.80 8.02
N LYS A 18 3.17 -11.18 9.28
CA LYS A 18 4.38 -11.31 10.10
C LYS A 18 5.38 -12.29 9.46
N GLN A 19 4.94 -13.49 9.05
CA GLN A 19 5.81 -14.47 8.41
C GLN A 19 6.23 -14.04 7.00
N LEU A 20 5.37 -13.36 6.25
CA LEU A 20 5.65 -12.82 4.93
C LEU A 20 6.78 -11.80 4.96
N LEU A 21 6.72 -10.84 5.89
CA LEU A 21 7.74 -9.80 6.05
C LEU A 21 9.07 -10.35 6.59
N SER A 22 9.02 -11.40 7.41
CA SER A 22 10.22 -12.01 7.99
C SER A 22 10.93 -12.98 7.04
N ASN A 23 10.19 -13.74 6.23
CA ASN A 23 10.72 -14.90 5.49
C ASN A 23 10.62 -14.76 3.97
N GLY A 24 9.91 -13.74 3.47
CA GLY A 24 9.58 -13.57 2.05
C GLY A 24 8.46 -14.49 1.56
N TYR A 25 8.01 -14.25 0.33
CA TYR A 25 6.92 -14.99 -0.29
C TYR A 25 7.28 -16.47 -0.53
N LEU A 26 8.50 -16.74 -0.97
CA LEU A 26 8.92 -18.12 -1.31
C LEU A 26 8.87 -19.03 -0.09
N ASN A 27 9.31 -18.55 1.07
CA ASN A 27 9.39 -19.32 2.32
C ASN A 27 8.12 -19.26 3.16
N LEU A 28 7.10 -18.52 2.75
CA LEU A 28 5.82 -18.46 3.45
C LEU A 28 5.14 -19.82 3.42
N ASN A 29 4.80 -20.36 4.59
CA ASN A 29 4.29 -21.73 4.76
C ASN A 29 2.94 -21.74 5.49
N ILE A 30 1.90 -22.22 4.80
CA ILE A 30 0.53 -22.29 5.34
C ILE A 30 0.46 -23.12 6.63
N ARG A 31 1.22 -24.23 6.72
CA ARG A 31 1.20 -25.07 7.92
C ARG A 31 1.76 -24.33 9.15
N ASN A 32 2.80 -23.53 8.96
CA ASN A 32 3.36 -22.74 10.05
C ASN A 32 2.37 -21.66 10.50
N ILE A 33 1.73 -20.93 9.56
CA ILE A 33 0.71 -19.94 9.86
C ILE A 33 -0.44 -20.56 10.66
N THR A 34 -0.98 -21.67 10.18
CA THR A 34 -2.13 -22.33 10.85
C THR A 34 -1.77 -22.89 12.22
N LYS A 35 -0.53 -23.35 12.41
CA LYS A 35 -0.01 -23.79 13.70
C LYS A 35 0.04 -22.65 14.71
N GLU A 36 0.58 -21.50 14.32
CA GLU A 36 0.65 -20.32 15.19
C GLU A 36 -0.75 -19.76 15.53
N CYS A 37 -1.70 -19.86 14.60
CA CYS A 37 -3.11 -19.52 14.84
C CYS A 37 -3.88 -20.59 15.64
N ASN A 38 -3.27 -21.72 16.01
CA ASN A 38 -3.91 -22.86 16.69
C ASN A 38 -5.13 -23.42 15.95
N ILE A 39 -5.07 -23.51 14.61
CA ILE A 39 -6.12 -24.06 13.76
C ILE A 39 -5.59 -25.18 12.86
N GLY A 40 -6.48 -26.02 12.36
CA GLY A 40 -6.13 -27.04 11.35
C GLY A 40 -5.86 -26.41 9.97
N THR A 41 -4.93 -26.99 9.21
CA THR A 41 -4.63 -26.51 7.84
C THR A 41 -5.87 -26.51 6.92
N GLY A 42 -6.81 -27.44 7.13
CA GLY A 42 -8.10 -27.44 6.40
C GLY A 42 -8.92 -26.17 6.64
N THR A 43 -8.84 -25.59 7.84
CA THR A 43 -9.54 -24.34 8.18
C THR A 43 -9.04 -23.14 7.36
N PHE A 44 -7.74 -23.10 7.02
CA PHE A 44 -7.16 -22.08 6.16
C PHE A 44 -7.90 -21.98 4.82
N TYR A 45 -8.18 -23.15 4.20
CA TYR A 45 -8.80 -23.21 2.87
C TYR A 45 -10.29 -22.81 2.85
N ASN A 46 -10.89 -22.62 4.03
CA ASN A 46 -12.22 -21.99 4.12
C ASN A 46 -12.18 -20.46 3.91
N TYR A 47 -11.00 -19.84 4.05
CA TYR A 47 -10.80 -18.38 3.95
C TYR A 47 -9.97 -17.96 2.75
N PHE A 48 -8.96 -18.75 2.37
CA PHE A 48 -8.03 -18.43 1.28
C PHE A 48 -7.85 -19.63 0.37
N LYS A 49 -8.01 -19.40 -0.92
CA LYS A 49 -7.86 -20.45 -1.94
C LYS A 49 -6.45 -21.08 -1.95
N ASN A 50 -5.44 -20.26 -1.69
CA ASN A 50 -4.03 -20.66 -1.68
C ASN A 50 -3.18 -19.58 -0.97
N LYS A 51 -1.87 -19.81 -0.89
CA LYS A 51 -0.88 -18.86 -0.34
C LYS A 51 -0.91 -17.51 -1.06
N GLU A 52 -1.06 -17.50 -2.37
CA GLU A 52 -1.11 -16.30 -3.19
C GLU A 52 -2.29 -15.41 -2.79
N GLN A 53 -3.48 -15.97 -2.62
CA GLN A 53 -4.67 -15.23 -2.18
C GLN A 53 -4.46 -14.58 -0.81
N LEU A 54 -3.87 -15.29 0.15
CA LEU A 54 -3.52 -14.72 1.46
C LEU A 54 -2.62 -13.49 1.30
N VAL A 55 -1.57 -13.60 0.48
CA VAL A 55 -0.62 -12.50 0.26
C VAL A 55 -1.29 -11.31 -0.44
N ILE A 56 -2.12 -11.55 -1.45
CA ILE A 56 -2.89 -10.50 -2.12
C ILE A 56 -3.79 -9.78 -1.11
N ASP A 57 -4.49 -10.50 -0.25
CA ASP A 57 -5.38 -9.89 0.75
C ASP A 57 -4.56 -9.07 1.78
N ILE A 58 -3.38 -9.53 2.20
CA ILE A 58 -2.47 -8.78 3.08
C ILE A 58 -2.05 -7.46 2.42
N LEU A 59 -1.57 -7.53 1.18
CA LEU A 59 -1.12 -6.35 0.43
C LEU A 59 -2.26 -5.36 0.20
N SER A 60 -3.46 -5.87 -0.15
CA SER A 60 -4.65 -5.05 -0.37
C SER A 60 -5.11 -4.34 0.91
N ASN A 61 -5.07 -5.02 2.06
CA ASN A 61 -5.44 -4.42 3.33
C ASN A 61 -4.47 -3.29 3.73
N ASP A 62 -3.16 -3.51 3.55
CA ASP A 62 -2.17 -2.48 3.86
C ASP A 62 -2.30 -1.28 2.91
N TRP A 63 -2.53 -1.53 1.61
CA TRP A 63 -2.76 -0.46 0.65
C TRP A 63 -4.03 0.33 0.95
N THR A 64 -5.12 -0.35 1.29
CA THR A 64 -6.38 0.29 1.70
C THR A 64 -6.18 1.15 2.95
N SER A 65 -5.34 0.73 3.88
CA SER A 65 -5.00 1.54 5.07
C SER A 65 -4.25 2.82 4.68
N ILE A 66 -3.34 2.76 3.70
CA ILE A 66 -2.64 3.94 3.19
C ILE A 66 -3.61 4.90 2.49
N LEU A 67 -4.51 4.37 1.66
CA LEU A 67 -5.55 5.18 1.02
C LEU A 67 -6.43 5.90 2.05
N LYS A 68 -6.82 5.19 3.12
CA LYS A 68 -7.63 5.77 4.19
C LYS A 68 -6.91 6.94 4.86
N ILE A 69 -5.69 6.75 5.35
CA ILE A 69 -4.94 7.82 6.03
C ILE A 69 -4.56 8.96 5.07
N SER A 70 -4.37 8.67 3.77
CA SER A 70 -4.14 9.69 2.75
C SER A 70 -5.39 10.55 2.51
N ASN A 71 -6.58 9.95 2.55
CA ASN A 71 -7.83 10.71 2.46
C ASN A 71 -8.10 11.53 3.74
N GLU A 72 -7.72 11.01 4.91
CA GLU A 72 -7.85 11.74 6.18
C GLU A 72 -6.94 12.97 6.21
N ILE A 73 -5.66 12.87 5.80
CA ILE A 73 -4.72 13.98 5.80
C ILE A 73 -5.11 15.11 4.82
N ILE A 74 -5.87 14.80 3.75
CA ILE A 74 -6.36 15.80 2.80
C ILE A 74 -7.26 16.84 3.48
N GLU A 75 -8.03 16.43 4.48
CA GLU A 75 -8.96 17.29 5.20
C GLU A 75 -8.28 18.16 6.29
N GLU A 76 -7.03 17.86 6.65
CA GLU A 76 -6.29 18.64 7.64
C GLU A 76 -5.89 20.02 7.12
N ASP A 77 -5.79 21.01 8.02
CA ASP A 77 -5.40 22.38 7.66
C ASP A 77 -3.87 22.58 7.72
N ILE A 78 -3.18 21.86 6.82
CA ILE A 78 -1.75 21.97 6.60
C ILE A 78 -1.45 22.17 5.11
N SER A 79 -0.23 22.58 4.77
CA SER A 79 0.18 22.91 3.41
C SER A 79 0.13 21.71 2.45
N PHE A 80 0.02 22.01 1.15
CA PHE A 80 0.15 21.00 0.09
C PHE A 80 1.43 20.17 0.23
N LYS A 81 2.54 20.86 0.49
CA LYS A 81 3.86 20.23 0.69
C LYS A 81 3.83 19.21 1.82
N GLU A 82 3.31 19.57 2.99
CA GLU A 82 3.26 18.69 4.16
C GLU A 82 2.39 17.45 3.90
N LYS A 83 1.23 17.65 3.25
CA LYS A 83 0.36 16.53 2.84
C LYS A 83 1.05 15.61 1.85
N LEU A 84 1.73 16.16 0.84
CA LEU A 84 2.43 15.38 -0.17
C LEU A 84 3.60 14.58 0.44
N ILE A 85 4.36 15.18 1.35
CA ILE A 85 5.42 14.48 2.10
C ILE A 85 4.83 13.32 2.92
N PHE A 86 3.72 13.55 3.61
CA PHE A 86 3.05 12.51 4.39
C PHE A 86 2.62 11.33 3.51
N ILE A 87 1.94 11.60 2.40
CA ILE A 87 1.50 10.56 1.45
C ILE A 87 2.70 9.83 0.86
N SER A 88 3.74 10.56 0.44
CA SER A 88 5.00 9.99 -0.08
C SER A 88 5.64 9.01 0.90
N ASN A 89 5.75 9.40 2.17
CA ASN A 89 6.35 8.56 3.19
C ASN A 89 5.60 7.25 3.40
N ASN A 90 4.27 7.28 3.37
CA ASN A 90 3.44 6.08 3.50
C ASN A 90 3.55 5.16 2.28
N ILE A 91 3.53 5.72 1.06
CA ILE A 91 3.76 4.97 -0.18
C ILE A 91 5.15 4.32 -0.15
N ASN A 92 6.19 5.09 0.20
CA ASN A 92 7.56 4.60 0.25
C ASN A 92 7.75 3.51 1.31
N TYR A 93 7.13 3.65 2.48
CA TYR A 93 7.12 2.61 3.51
C TYR A 93 6.54 1.30 2.99
N PHE A 94 5.38 1.36 2.32
CA PHE A 94 4.74 0.19 1.71
C PHE A 94 5.63 -0.46 0.65
N LEU A 95 6.12 0.34 -0.30
CA LEU A 95 6.93 -0.17 -1.40
C LEU A 95 8.26 -0.78 -0.92
N LYS A 96 8.92 -0.19 0.08
CA LYS A 96 10.16 -0.73 0.67
C LYS A 96 9.92 -2.07 1.38
N ASN A 97 8.85 -2.17 2.18
CA ASN A 97 8.53 -3.40 2.92
C ASN A 97 8.15 -4.56 2.01
N TYR A 98 7.47 -4.28 0.90
CA TYR A 98 6.96 -5.31 0.01
C TYR A 98 7.77 -5.52 -1.27
N ARG A 99 8.87 -4.78 -1.48
CA ARG A 99 9.68 -4.83 -2.72
C ARG A 99 10.13 -6.23 -3.09
N LEU A 100 10.66 -6.98 -2.14
CA LEU A 100 11.12 -8.35 -2.38
C LEU A 100 9.95 -9.26 -2.72
N ILE A 101 8.86 -9.14 -1.98
CA ILE A 101 7.63 -9.91 -2.17
C ILE A 101 7.06 -9.70 -3.56
N PHE A 102 6.99 -8.44 -4.03
CA PHE A 102 6.58 -8.13 -5.40
C PHE A 102 7.48 -8.79 -6.44
N SER A 103 8.80 -8.72 -6.24
CA SER A 103 9.77 -9.36 -7.15
C SER A 103 9.63 -10.87 -7.18
N GLU A 104 9.39 -11.51 -6.04
CA GLU A 104 9.18 -12.95 -5.95
C GLU A 104 7.84 -13.37 -6.57
N MET A 105 6.76 -12.65 -6.27
CA MET A 105 5.43 -12.92 -6.86
C MET A 105 5.42 -12.74 -8.38
N ALA A 106 6.04 -11.69 -8.92
CA ALA A 106 6.09 -11.43 -10.35
C ALA A 106 6.67 -12.59 -11.18
N LYS A 107 7.51 -13.43 -10.57
CA LYS A 107 8.06 -14.64 -11.20
C LYS A 107 7.08 -15.82 -11.24
N HIS A 108 6.03 -15.77 -10.42
CA HIS A 108 5.11 -16.89 -10.20
C HIS A 108 3.65 -16.56 -10.54
N THR A 109 3.32 -15.29 -10.74
CA THR A 109 1.95 -14.83 -11.02
C THR A 109 1.92 -13.91 -12.24
N SER A 110 0.92 -14.09 -13.09
CA SER A 110 0.75 -13.30 -14.33
C SER A 110 -0.13 -12.05 -14.17
N LYS A 111 -0.56 -11.72 -12.95
CA LYS A 111 -1.50 -10.62 -12.70
C LYS A 111 -0.93 -9.63 -11.67
N ASN A 112 -0.79 -8.36 -12.08
CA ASN A 112 -0.65 -7.26 -11.15
C ASN A 112 -2.01 -7.00 -10.49
N HIS A 113 -2.08 -7.21 -9.16
CA HIS A 113 -3.31 -7.06 -8.38
C HIS A 113 -3.39 -5.73 -7.61
N TYR A 114 -2.58 -4.73 -7.99
CA TYR A 114 -2.59 -3.44 -7.29
C TYR A 114 -3.51 -2.48 -8.01
N VAL A 115 -4.55 -2.07 -7.31
CA VAL A 115 -5.44 -1.01 -7.76
C VAL A 115 -4.80 0.32 -7.34
N ILE A 116 -4.08 0.96 -8.25
CA ILE A 116 -3.41 2.25 -8.03
C ILE A 116 -4.38 3.41 -8.26
N GLU A 117 -5.43 3.20 -9.05
CA GLU A 117 -6.42 4.18 -9.44
C GLU A 117 -6.97 5.01 -8.27
N PRO A 118 -7.37 4.44 -7.11
CA PRO A 118 -7.87 5.26 -5.99
C PRO A 118 -6.84 6.25 -5.43
N MET A 119 -5.54 6.01 -5.59
CA MET A 119 -4.51 6.96 -5.17
C MET A 119 -4.41 8.14 -6.15
N TYR A 120 -4.66 7.92 -7.45
CA TYR A 120 -4.77 9.03 -8.41
C TYR A 120 -5.93 9.96 -8.02
N GLU A 121 -7.10 9.41 -7.75
CA GLU A 121 -8.28 10.18 -7.31
C GLU A 121 -8.00 10.94 -5.99
N THR A 122 -7.30 10.31 -5.05
CA THR A 122 -6.88 10.95 -3.79
C THR A 122 -5.94 12.13 -4.05
N LEU A 123 -4.94 11.98 -4.92
CA LEU A 123 -4.00 13.04 -5.26
C LEU A 123 -4.67 14.15 -6.10
N GLU A 124 -5.56 13.81 -7.01
CA GLU A 124 -6.33 14.78 -7.78
C GLU A 124 -7.16 15.67 -6.87
N LYS A 125 -7.90 15.09 -5.93
CA LYS A 125 -8.65 15.84 -4.91
C LYS A 125 -7.73 16.76 -4.09
N LEU A 126 -6.56 16.26 -3.65
CA LEU A 126 -5.57 17.07 -2.93
C LEU A 126 -5.14 18.29 -3.76
N ILE A 127 -4.83 18.08 -5.04
CA ILE A 127 -4.39 19.11 -5.96
C ILE A 127 -5.49 20.16 -6.14
N GLU A 128 -6.72 19.76 -6.39
CA GLU A 128 -7.87 20.68 -6.61
C GLU A 128 -8.11 21.58 -5.41
N ILE A 129 -8.12 21.03 -4.20
CA ILE A 129 -8.26 21.79 -2.95
C ILE A 129 -7.18 22.89 -2.85
N HIS A 130 -5.93 22.56 -3.19
CA HIS A 130 -4.83 23.51 -3.04
C HIS A 130 -4.69 24.50 -4.22
N ILE A 131 -5.24 24.17 -5.40
CA ILE A 131 -5.45 25.12 -6.48
C ILE A 131 -6.51 26.16 -6.07
N GLU A 132 -7.65 25.73 -5.50
CA GLU A 132 -8.71 26.62 -5.02
C GLU A 132 -8.22 27.55 -3.91
N LYS A 133 -7.32 27.07 -3.03
CA LYS A 133 -6.65 27.90 -2.02
C LYS A 133 -5.60 28.87 -2.61
N GLY A 134 -5.24 28.73 -3.88
CA GLY A 134 -4.18 29.52 -4.52
C GLY A 134 -2.77 29.16 -4.06
N GLU A 135 -2.58 28.00 -3.42
CA GLU A 135 -1.28 27.56 -2.89
C GLU A 135 -0.40 26.94 -3.97
N ILE A 136 -1.02 26.30 -4.97
CA ILE A 136 -0.33 25.74 -6.14
C ILE A 136 -1.03 26.13 -7.43
N ASN A 137 -0.27 26.19 -8.52
CA ASN A 137 -0.80 26.47 -9.86
C ASN A 137 -0.03 25.62 -10.90
N PRO A 138 -0.34 24.32 -11.00
CA PRO A 138 0.33 23.44 -11.94
C PRO A 138 0.02 23.84 -13.40
N PRO A 139 0.99 23.70 -14.34
CA PRO A 139 0.80 24.10 -15.75
C PRO A 139 -0.03 23.09 -16.57
N ILE A 140 -0.55 22.05 -15.94
CA ILE A 140 -1.35 20.98 -16.53
C ILE A 140 -2.58 20.72 -15.67
N SER A 141 -3.58 20.02 -16.19
CA SER A 141 -4.80 19.65 -15.45
C SER A 141 -4.52 18.78 -14.23
N SER A 142 -5.42 18.83 -13.22
CA SER A 142 -5.28 18.13 -11.93
C SER A 142 -5.06 16.64 -12.10
N ASP A 143 -5.82 15.98 -12.99
CA ASP A 143 -5.71 14.57 -13.32
C ASP A 143 -4.31 14.18 -13.84
N LYS A 144 -3.78 14.98 -14.79
CA LYS A 144 -2.42 14.77 -15.33
C LYS A 144 -1.34 15.05 -14.30
N PHE A 145 -1.56 16.05 -13.45
CA PHE A 145 -0.60 16.37 -12.40
C PHE A 145 -0.61 15.29 -11.31
N ALA A 146 -1.78 14.76 -10.93
CA ALA A 146 -1.90 13.61 -10.02
C ALA A 146 -1.18 12.37 -10.58
N TYR A 147 -1.37 12.09 -11.88
CA TYR A 147 -0.65 11.01 -12.56
C TYR A 147 0.87 11.21 -12.51
N PHE A 148 1.34 12.41 -12.82
CA PHE A 148 2.75 12.76 -12.76
C PHE A 148 3.30 12.59 -11.34
N LEU A 149 2.62 13.13 -10.32
CA LEU A 149 3.04 13.04 -8.93
C LEU A 149 3.15 11.59 -8.46
N LEU A 150 2.11 10.79 -8.62
CA LEU A 150 2.12 9.41 -8.13
C LEU A 150 3.24 8.59 -8.74
N ASN A 151 3.46 8.71 -10.06
CA ASN A 151 4.53 7.97 -10.72
C ASN A 151 5.93 8.40 -10.22
N ASN A 152 6.13 9.69 -9.94
CA ASN A 152 7.38 10.18 -9.36
C ASN A 152 7.54 9.78 -7.88
N LEU A 153 6.46 9.79 -7.08
CA LEU A 153 6.48 9.27 -5.71
C LEU A 153 6.87 7.78 -5.67
N ILE A 154 6.35 6.98 -6.59
CA ILE A 154 6.74 5.56 -6.73
C ILE A 154 8.22 5.47 -7.15
N LEU A 155 8.69 6.32 -8.04
CA LEU A 155 10.06 6.34 -8.51
C LEU A 155 11.05 6.68 -7.37
N THR A 156 10.74 7.62 -6.47
CA THR A 156 11.59 7.96 -5.32
C THR A 156 11.87 6.75 -4.42
N SER A 157 10.96 5.78 -4.36
CA SER A 157 11.17 4.53 -3.59
C SER A 157 12.26 3.62 -4.18
N ARG A 158 12.66 3.83 -5.44
CA ARG A 158 13.54 2.95 -6.22
C ARG A 158 14.80 3.64 -6.76
N SER A 159 14.95 4.93 -6.51
CA SER A 159 16.05 5.75 -7.02
C SER A 159 16.75 6.49 -5.89
N GLU A 160 17.77 7.27 -6.22
CA GLU A 160 18.42 8.20 -5.29
C GLU A 160 17.62 9.51 -5.14
N LEU A 161 16.60 9.74 -6.00
CA LEU A 161 15.72 10.89 -5.89
C LEU A 161 14.90 10.82 -4.60
N THR A 162 14.80 11.94 -3.93
CA THR A 162 14.00 12.11 -2.71
C THR A 162 12.72 12.89 -2.98
N ILE A 163 11.81 12.89 -2.02
CA ILE A 163 10.63 13.77 -2.09
C ILE A 163 11.05 15.25 -2.10
N ASP A 164 12.10 15.62 -1.38
CA ASP A 164 12.60 16.99 -1.35
C ASP A 164 13.13 17.43 -2.72
N ASP A 165 13.83 16.55 -3.45
CA ASP A 165 14.27 16.82 -4.83
C ASP A 165 13.06 17.05 -5.76
N LEU A 166 12.00 16.24 -5.61
CA LEU A 166 10.78 16.40 -6.40
C LEU A 166 10.08 17.73 -6.09
N LEU A 167 9.96 18.09 -4.81
CA LEU A 167 9.37 19.36 -4.38
C LEU A 167 10.17 20.56 -4.88
N LEU A 168 11.50 20.46 -4.84
CA LEU A 168 12.38 21.49 -5.39
C LEU A 168 12.19 21.68 -6.91
N LEU A 169 12.10 20.59 -7.66
CA LEU A 169 11.85 20.63 -9.10
C LEU A 169 10.48 21.22 -9.45
N LEU A 170 9.49 21.00 -8.59
CA LEU A 170 8.13 21.54 -8.76
C LEU A 170 7.97 22.98 -8.25
N ASN A 171 9.00 23.50 -7.59
CA ASN A 171 8.99 24.82 -6.96
C ASN A 171 7.86 24.97 -5.91
N ILE A 172 7.70 23.93 -5.07
CA ILE A 172 6.68 23.79 -4.01
C ILE A 172 7.35 23.69 -2.64
#